data_2226b2ec5c307a423f8836cec9e4a5c8
#
_entry.id   2226b2ec5c307a423f8836cec9e4a5c8
#
_cell.length_a   1.000
_cell.length_b   1.000
_cell.length_c   1.000
_cell.angle_alpha   90.00
_cell.angle_beta   90.00
_cell.angle_gamma   90.00
#
_symmetry.space_group_name_H-M   'P 1'
#
loop_
_entity.id
_entity.type
_entity.pdbx_description
1 polymer ?
#
loop_
_entity_poly.entity_id
_entity_poly.type
_entity_poly.pdbx_seq_one_letter_code
_entity_poly.pdbx_strand_id
1 'polypeptide(L)'
;CPICGAKRQDEQIGLELTPQDYVRRLVEVFREVRHTLREDGTVWLNLGDSYHNYRADGQQVKQTVSTTRQDFPESSPHRANKIQGLKQKDLMGIPWRVAFALQEDGWYLRQDIIWHKPNPMPESVQDRCTKAHEYIFLLSKNSHYYFDHVSIQEEAKDWGTRDRSNGKYHNEGTGLSPHTGLEKSYETKNKRSVWTVTTKPYKEAHFAVFPTKLIEPCIQAGSPEDGYVLDPFGGS
;
A
#
# COMPACT_ATOMS: atom_id res chain seq x y z
N CYS A 1 5.64 29.15 22.32
CA CYS A 1 5.86 29.13 23.77
C CYS A 1 5.60 30.53 24.32
N PRO A 2 4.68 30.73 25.27
CA PRO A 2 4.39 32.06 25.82
C PRO A 2 5.54 32.66 26.63
N ILE A 3 6.52 31.85 27.05
CA ILE A 3 7.63 32.27 27.86
C ILE A 3 8.86 32.74 27.03
N CYS A 4 9.18 32.02 25.95
CA CYS A 4 10.39 32.29 25.17
C CYS A 4 10.10 32.67 23.70
N GLY A 5 8.85 32.77 23.27
CA GLY A 5 8.46 33.09 21.89
C GLY A 5 8.76 31.99 20.87
N ALA A 6 9.32 30.83 21.27
CA ALA A 6 9.63 29.75 20.36
C ALA A 6 8.35 29.22 19.68
N LYS A 7 8.38 29.13 18.37
CA LYS A 7 7.32 28.47 17.59
C LYS A 7 7.61 26.97 17.54
N ARG A 8 6.58 26.15 17.78
CA ARG A 8 6.69 24.72 17.53
C ARG A 8 6.81 24.52 16.03
N GLN A 9 7.92 23.93 15.60
CA GLN A 9 8.06 23.39 14.25
C GLN A 9 7.70 21.91 14.33
N ASP A 10 6.64 21.52 13.66
CA ASP A 10 6.25 20.13 13.56
C ASP A 10 6.73 19.63 12.18
N GLU A 11 7.78 18.83 12.22
CA GLU A 11 8.40 18.24 11.02
C GLU A 11 7.96 16.80 10.78
N GLN A 12 6.87 16.39 11.40
CA GLN A 12 6.32 15.06 11.26
C GLN A 12 5.89 14.79 9.81
N ILE A 13 6.30 13.65 9.27
CA ILE A 13 5.88 13.20 7.94
C ILE A 13 4.36 12.97 7.93
N GLY A 14 3.69 13.49 6.91
CA GLY A 14 2.22 13.48 6.77
C GLY A 14 1.56 14.82 7.12
N LEU A 15 2.33 15.83 7.55
CA LEU A 15 1.84 17.19 7.82
C LEU A 15 2.25 18.21 6.75
N GLU A 16 2.81 17.74 5.64
CA GLU A 16 3.23 18.59 4.53
C GLU A 16 2.04 19.32 3.89
N LEU A 17 2.31 20.54 3.40
CA LEU A 17 1.28 21.38 2.81
C LEU A 17 0.79 20.87 1.44
N THR A 18 1.64 20.12 0.73
CA THR A 18 1.33 19.57 -0.59
C THR A 18 1.65 18.09 -0.70
N PRO A 19 0.93 17.34 -1.55
CA PRO A 19 1.27 15.95 -1.85
C PRO A 19 2.70 15.79 -2.41
N GLN A 20 3.16 16.80 -3.18
CA GLN A 20 4.49 16.81 -3.76
C GLN A 20 5.58 16.88 -2.68
N ASP A 21 5.38 17.71 -1.65
CA ASP A 21 6.32 17.81 -0.53
C ASP A 21 6.36 16.51 0.28
N TYR A 22 5.20 15.92 0.53
CA TYR A 22 5.10 14.61 1.18
C TYR A 22 5.85 13.53 0.41
N VAL A 23 5.61 13.44 -0.91
CA VAL A 23 6.28 12.46 -1.78
C VAL A 23 7.79 12.67 -1.76
N ARG A 24 8.26 13.93 -1.88
CA ARG A 24 9.70 14.25 -1.83
C ARG A 24 10.31 13.79 -0.52
N ARG A 25 9.65 14.06 0.60
CA ARG A 25 10.16 13.67 1.92
C ARG A 25 10.23 12.15 2.10
N LEU A 26 9.24 11.42 1.60
CA LEU A 26 9.32 9.96 1.57
C LEU A 26 10.47 9.44 0.70
N VAL A 27 10.70 10.03 -0.46
CA VAL A 27 11.85 9.66 -1.32
C VAL A 27 13.16 9.85 -0.57
N GLU A 28 13.33 10.95 0.17
CA GLU A 28 14.52 11.19 1.01
C GLU A 28 14.72 10.07 2.03
N VAL A 29 13.67 9.67 2.75
CA VAL A 29 13.73 8.55 3.70
C VAL A 29 14.10 7.25 2.99
N PHE A 30 13.49 6.95 1.85
CA PHE A 30 13.77 5.71 1.13
C PHE A 30 15.14 5.68 0.45
N ARG A 31 15.79 6.81 0.23
CA ARG A 31 17.21 6.85 -0.13
C ARG A 31 18.09 6.30 0.99
N GLU A 32 17.81 6.69 2.24
CA GLU A 32 18.56 6.17 3.40
C GLU A 32 18.27 4.67 3.61
N VAL A 33 17.03 4.24 3.43
CA VAL A 33 16.69 2.80 3.42
C VAL A 33 17.49 2.07 2.34
N ARG A 34 17.62 2.64 1.14
CA ARG A 34 18.40 2.04 0.05
C ARG A 34 19.88 1.89 0.37
N HIS A 35 20.46 2.84 1.13
CA HIS A 35 21.85 2.77 1.57
C HIS A 35 22.09 1.60 2.54
N THR A 36 21.13 1.32 3.42
CA THR A 36 21.25 0.23 4.40
C THR A 36 20.84 -1.14 3.84
N LEU A 37 20.01 -1.15 2.78
CA LEU A 37 19.51 -2.36 2.17
C LEU A 37 20.60 -3.12 1.44
N ARG A 38 20.61 -4.45 1.58
CA ARG A 38 21.47 -5.34 0.77
C ARG A 38 21.23 -5.14 -0.73
N GLU A 39 22.21 -5.52 -1.55
CA GLU A 39 22.09 -5.40 -3.01
C GLU A 39 20.94 -6.25 -3.60
N ASP A 40 20.64 -7.38 -2.98
CA ASP A 40 19.53 -8.26 -3.33
C ASP A 40 18.24 -8.02 -2.50
N GLY A 41 18.21 -6.95 -1.71
CA GLY A 41 17.12 -6.66 -0.80
C GLY A 41 15.88 -6.09 -1.47
N THR A 42 14.74 -6.26 -0.78
CA THR A 42 13.43 -5.79 -1.23
C THR A 42 12.77 -4.85 -0.20
N VAL A 43 11.91 -3.98 -0.68
CA VAL A 43 11.04 -3.12 0.14
C VAL A 43 9.59 -3.43 -0.18
N TRP A 44 8.78 -3.56 0.86
CA TRP A 44 7.34 -3.79 0.77
C TRP A 44 6.63 -2.60 1.40
N LEU A 45 6.14 -1.69 0.57
CA LEU A 45 5.62 -0.39 1.00
C LEU A 45 4.09 -0.39 0.97
N ASN A 46 3.47 -0.40 2.16
CA ASN A 46 2.02 -0.25 2.28
C ASN A 46 1.64 1.23 2.37
N LEU A 47 0.75 1.66 1.50
CA LEU A 47 0.22 3.03 1.48
C LEU A 47 -1.30 3.04 1.23
N GLY A 48 -1.99 3.81 2.05
CA GLY A 48 -3.37 4.22 1.83
C GLY A 48 -3.46 5.52 1.03
N ASP A 49 -4.59 5.72 0.38
CA ASP A 49 -4.88 6.95 -0.36
C ASP A 49 -6.01 7.73 0.29
N SER A 50 -6.07 9.01 0.06
CA SER A 50 -7.09 9.90 0.60
C SER A 50 -7.67 10.83 -0.47
N TYR A 51 -8.75 11.54 -0.11
CA TYR A 51 -9.42 12.48 -0.98
C TYR A 51 -9.13 13.92 -0.54
N HIS A 52 -8.91 14.80 -1.51
CA HIS A 52 -8.75 16.23 -1.22
C HIS A 52 -10.09 16.84 -0.79
N ASN A 53 -10.18 17.23 0.48
CA ASN A 53 -11.40 17.77 1.08
C ASN A 53 -11.22 19.25 1.42
N TYR A 54 -11.30 20.10 0.42
CA TYR A 54 -11.29 21.55 0.57
C TYR A 54 -12.70 22.12 0.37
N ARG A 55 -13.16 22.99 1.28
CA ARG A 55 -14.40 23.78 1.12
C ARG A 55 -14.04 25.24 0.86
N ALA A 56 -14.49 25.76 -0.28
CA ALA A 56 -14.23 27.14 -0.70
C ALA A 56 -14.95 28.19 0.16
N ASP A 57 -16.00 27.80 0.89
CA ASP A 57 -16.93 28.66 1.60
C ASP A 57 -16.54 28.93 3.07
N GLY A 58 -15.37 28.50 3.51
CA GLY A 58 -14.88 28.72 4.86
C GLY A 58 -15.67 27.96 5.95
N GLN A 59 -16.65 27.15 5.58
CA GLN A 59 -17.34 26.31 6.56
C GLN A 59 -16.40 25.22 7.09
N GLN A 60 -16.23 25.24 8.40
CA GLN A 60 -15.48 24.18 9.09
C GLN A 60 -16.14 22.83 8.81
N VAL A 61 -15.39 21.89 8.28
CA VAL A 61 -15.81 20.49 8.25
C VAL A 61 -15.90 20.04 9.70
N LYS A 62 -17.12 19.87 10.22
CA LYS A 62 -17.29 19.11 11.45
C LYS A 62 -16.85 17.69 11.13
N GLN A 63 -15.61 17.37 11.46
CA GLN A 63 -15.18 15.98 11.50
C GLN A 63 -16.00 15.29 12.57
N THR A 64 -16.95 14.48 12.13
CA THR A 64 -17.64 13.53 12.99
C THR A 64 -16.71 12.34 13.25
N VAL A 65 -15.59 12.58 13.90
CA VAL A 65 -14.89 11.53 14.62
C VAL A 65 -15.32 11.73 16.07
N SER A 66 -16.07 10.78 16.57
CA SER A 66 -16.41 10.64 17.97
C SER A 66 -15.14 10.39 18.79
N THR A 67 -14.39 11.44 19.04
CA THR A 67 -13.40 11.48 20.09
C THR A 67 -13.74 12.66 20.97
N THR A 68 -13.87 12.38 22.24
CA THR A 68 -14.12 13.31 23.33
C THR A 68 -13.29 14.58 23.15
N ARG A 69 -14.02 15.63 22.83
CA ARG A 69 -13.56 16.97 22.52
C ARG A 69 -13.12 17.64 23.82
N GLN A 70 -11.88 17.54 24.24
CA GLN A 70 -11.48 18.39 25.36
C GLN A 70 -10.19 19.19 25.21
N ASP A 71 -9.28 18.93 24.27
CA ASP A 71 -7.98 19.59 24.33
C ASP A 71 -7.37 20.08 23.00
N PHE A 72 -8.15 20.42 21.98
CA PHE A 72 -7.60 21.06 20.79
C PHE A 72 -7.95 22.56 20.76
N PRO A 73 -6.98 23.46 20.85
CA PRO A 73 -7.22 24.89 20.72
C PRO A 73 -7.81 25.21 19.34
N GLU A 74 -8.71 26.20 19.29
CA GLU A 74 -9.41 26.69 18.08
C GLU A 74 -8.48 27.12 16.92
N SER A 75 -7.18 27.15 17.14
CA SER A 75 -6.13 27.48 16.17
C SER A 75 -5.48 26.27 15.50
N SER A 76 -6.06 25.08 15.57
CA SER A 76 -5.53 23.91 14.84
C SER A 76 -5.45 24.19 13.34
N PRO A 77 -4.29 24.02 12.71
CA PRO A 77 -4.09 24.33 11.28
C PRO A 77 -4.68 23.30 10.33
N HIS A 78 -5.69 22.56 10.74
CA HIS A 78 -6.42 21.59 9.90
C HIS A 78 -7.46 22.23 8.98
N ARG A 79 -7.23 23.47 8.57
CA ARG A 79 -7.87 23.97 7.34
C ARG A 79 -7.20 23.25 6.18
N ALA A 80 -7.93 22.32 5.57
CA ALA A 80 -7.50 21.76 4.30
C ALA A 80 -7.27 22.92 3.32
N ASN A 81 -6.02 23.31 3.12
CA ASN A 81 -5.66 24.38 2.21
C ASN A 81 -5.97 23.93 0.78
N LYS A 82 -6.38 24.89 -0.06
CA LYS A 82 -6.51 24.62 -1.48
C LYS A 82 -5.14 24.23 -2.03
N ILE A 83 -4.99 22.97 -2.41
CA ILE A 83 -3.77 22.47 -3.03
C ILE A 83 -3.84 22.79 -4.52
N GLN A 84 -2.81 23.44 -5.05
CA GLN A 84 -2.75 23.76 -6.48
C GLN A 84 -2.76 22.46 -7.30
N GLY A 85 -3.64 22.41 -8.31
CA GLY A 85 -3.77 21.24 -9.18
C GLY A 85 -4.72 20.14 -8.68
N LEU A 86 -5.28 20.27 -7.47
CA LEU A 86 -6.33 19.37 -6.97
C LEU A 86 -7.65 20.11 -6.79
N LYS A 87 -8.72 19.48 -7.19
CA LYS A 87 -10.10 19.95 -6.97
C LYS A 87 -10.69 19.31 -5.72
N GLN A 88 -11.72 19.90 -5.21
CA GLN A 88 -12.50 19.29 -4.12
C GLN A 88 -12.96 17.88 -4.54
N LYS A 89 -12.83 16.91 -3.65
CA LYS A 89 -13.16 15.49 -3.85
C LYS A 89 -12.23 14.71 -4.79
N ASP A 90 -11.19 15.31 -5.35
CA ASP A 90 -10.20 14.55 -6.11
C ASP A 90 -9.54 13.48 -5.22
N LEU A 91 -9.37 12.29 -5.76
CA LEU A 91 -8.48 11.28 -5.18
C LEU A 91 -7.04 11.79 -5.31
N MET A 92 -6.30 11.81 -4.21
CA MET A 92 -4.96 12.40 -4.21
C MET A 92 -3.93 11.55 -4.95
N GLY A 93 -4.14 10.24 -5.03
CA GLY A 93 -3.26 9.30 -5.73
C GLY A 93 -1.90 9.12 -5.06
N ILE A 94 -1.83 9.34 -3.75
CA ILE A 94 -0.57 9.29 -2.97
C ILE A 94 0.21 8.00 -3.20
N PRO A 95 -0.40 6.79 -3.12
CA PRO A 95 0.37 5.55 -3.27
C PRO A 95 1.12 5.48 -4.59
N TRP A 96 0.47 5.80 -5.70
CA TRP A 96 1.07 5.76 -7.02
C TRP A 96 2.06 6.90 -7.27
N ARG A 97 1.83 8.08 -6.70
CA ARG A 97 2.80 9.18 -6.77
C ARG A 97 4.11 8.82 -6.07
N VAL A 98 4.03 8.18 -4.90
CA VAL A 98 5.20 7.70 -4.17
C VAL A 98 5.90 6.59 -4.95
N ALA A 99 5.14 5.60 -5.46
CA ALA A 99 5.70 4.49 -6.22
C ALA A 99 6.48 4.96 -7.47
N PHE A 100 5.91 5.90 -8.23
CA PHE A 100 6.58 6.45 -9.41
C PHE A 100 7.79 7.33 -9.04
N ALA A 101 7.68 8.14 -7.99
CA ALA A 101 8.81 8.95 -7.54
C ALA A 101 9.99 8.08 -7.04
N LEU A 102 9.72 6.98 -6.36
CA LEU A 102 10.75 6.01 -6.00
C LEU A 102 11.34 5.31 -7.22
N GLN A 103 10.51 4.99 -8.22
CA GLN A 103 10.99 4.42 -9.48
C GLN A 103 11.91 5.41 -10.22
N GLU A 104 11.55 6.69 -10.28
CA GLU A 104 12.37 7.76 -10.85
C GLU A 104 13.67 7.97 -10.06
N ASP A 105 13.65 7.74 -8.74
CA ASP A 105 14.82 7.80 -7.85
C ASP A 105 15.73 6.56 -7.94
N GLY A 106 15.41 5.62 -8.84
CA GLY A 106 16.25 4.47 -9.17
C GLY A 106 15.87 3.15 -8.49
N TRP A 107 14.74 3.08 -7.79
CA TRP A 107 14.19 1.81 -7.36
C TRP A 107 13.56 1.04 -8.52
N TYR A 108 13.62 -0.27 -8.48
CA TYR A 108 12.83 -1.10 -9.38
C TYR A 108 11.44 -1.33 -8.80
N LEU A 109 10.43 -0.71 -9.37
CA LEU A 109 9.03 -0.99 -9.04
C LEU A 109 8.62 -2.31 -9.68
N ARG A 110 8.50 -3.36 -8.86
CA ARG A 110 8.33 -4.74 -9.35
C ARG A 110 6.88 -5.16 -9.45
N GLN A 111 6.06 -4.77 -8.47
CA GLN A 111 4.66 -5.19 -8.42
C GLN A 111 3.85 -4.24 -7.54
N ASP A 112 2.60 -4.05 -7.89
CA ASP A 112 1.53 -3.58 -7.02
C ASP A 112 0.73 -4.78 -6.50
N ILE A 113 0.40 -4.73 -5.22
CA ILE A 113 -0.42 -5.73 -4.54
C ILE A 113 -1.57 -4.99 -3.89
N ILE A 114 -2.77 -5.52 -4.05
CA ILE A 114 -3.97 -4.98 -3.44
C ILE A 114 -4.23 -5.69 -2.11
N TRP A 115 -4.15 -4.95 -1.02
CA TRP A 115 -4.71 -5.41 0.24
C TRP A 115 -6.21 -5.12 0.27
N HIS A 116 -7.02 -6.13 -0.04
CA HIS A 116 -8.47 -6.07 0.10
C HIS A 116 -8.88 -6.26 1.57
N LYS A 117 -9.65 -5.29 2.09
CA LYS A 117 -10.19 -5.27 3.45
C LYS A 117 -11.67 -5.69 3.40
N PRO A 118 -12.04 -6.91 3.82
CA PRO A 118 -13.44 -7.34 3.79
C PRO A 118 -14.32 -6.60 4.81
N ASN A 119 -13.68 -5.96 5.80
CA ASN A 119 -14.32 -5.14 6.83
C ASN A 119 -13.77 -3.70 6.82
N PRO A 120 -13.93 -2.93 5.72
CA PRO A 120 -13.47 -1.56 5.68
C PRO A 120 -14.26 -0.70 6.65
N MET A 121 -13.69 0.44 7.08
CA MET A 121 -14.44 1.41 7.86
C MET A 121 -15.62 1.95 7.02
N PRO A 122 -16.84 1.98 7.56
CA PRO A 122 -17.99 2.52 6.84
C PRO A 122 -17.79 3.99 6.47
N GLU A 123 -18.14 4.36 5.26
CA GLU A 123 -18.11 5.72 4.76
C GLU A 123 -19.51 6.19 4.41
N SER A 124 -19.91 7.37 4.90
CA SER A 124 -21.20 7.98 4.60
C SER A 124 -21.22 8.74 3.27
N VAL A 125 -20.51 8.24 2.26
CA VAL A 125 -20.45 8.86 0.93
C VAL A 125 -21.46 8.22 -0.02
N GLN A 126 -22.05 9.04 -0.90
CA GLN A 126 -23.10 8.63 -1.84
C GLN A 126 -22.70 8.82 -3.31
N ASP A 127 -21.56 9.45 -3.56
CA ASP A 127 -21.08 9.80 -4.89
C ASP A 127 -19.86 8.97 -5.36
N ARG A 128 -19.49 7.97 -4.60
CA ARG A 128 -18.45 6.98 -4.92
C ARG A 128 -18.60 5.72 -4.07
N CYS A 129 -17.93 4.66 -4.47
CA CYS A 129 -17.86 3.45 -3.67
C CYS A 129 -17.05 3.64 -2.38
N THR A 130 -17.40 2.88 -1.34
CA THR A 130 -16.58 2.76 -0.12
C THR A 130 -15.22 2.18 -0.46
N LYS A 131 -14.16 2.81 0.02
CA LYS A 131 -12.79 2.34 -0.20
C LYS A 131 -12.50 1.11 0.65
N ALA A 132 -12.30 -0.03 0.00
CA ALA A 132 -12.09 -1.32 0.66
C ALA A 132 -10.70 -1.91 0.41
N HIS A 133 -9.72 -1.10 -0.01
CA HIS A 133 -8.38 -1.59 -0.28
C HIS A 133 -7.30 -0.54 -0.04
N GLU A 134 -6.08 -1.03 0.16
CA GLU A 134 -4.84 -0.26 0.12
C GLU A 134 -3.85 -0.94 -0.84
N TYR A 135 -2.75 -0.25 -1.13
CA TYR A 135 -1.70 -0.76 -1.99
C TYR A 135 -0.50 -1.21 -1.16
N ILE A 136 0.13 -2.30 -1.59
CA ILE A 136 1.47 -2.69 -1.17
C ILE A 136 2.32 -2.72 -2.43
N PHE A 137 3.39 -1.94 -2.46
CA PHE A 137 4.33 -1.95 -3.58
C PHE A 137 5.54 -2.78 -3.21
N LEU A 138 5.88 -3.73 -4.08
CA LEU A 138 7.15 -4.43 -4.04
C LEU A 138 8.16 -3.63 -4.85
N LEU A 139 9.21 -3.15 -4.16
CA LEU A 139 10.34 -2.50 -4.78
C LEU A 139 11.61 -3.30 -4.49
N SER A 140 12.58 -3.20 -5.38
CA SER A 140 13.91 -3.79 -5.19
C SER A 140 15.01 -2.79 -5.52
N LYS A 141 16.18 -2.99 -4.91
CA LYS A 141 17.35 -2.15 -5.14
C LYS A 141 17.95 -2.37 -6.52
N ASN A 142 17.91 -3.62 -7.00
CA ASN A 142 18.45 -4.05 -8.29
C ASN A 142 17.44 -4.92 -9.06
N SER A 143 17.73 -5.18 -10.34
CA SER A 143 16.92 -6.06 -11.18
C SER A 143 16.92 -7.52 -10.72
N HIS A 144 18.00 -7.95 -10.08
CA HIS A 144 18.15 -9.26 -9.45
C HIS A 144 18.04 -9.06 -7.94
N TYR A 145 17.10 -9.73 -7.31
CA TYR A 145 16.80 -9.59 -5.88
C TYR A 145 16.32 -10.92 -5.31
N TYR A 146 16.41 -11.05 -4.00
CA TYR A 146 15.91 -12.22 -3.30
C TYR A 146 14.37 -12.23 -3.31
N PHE A 147 13.80 -13.36 -3.73
CA PHE A 147 12.34 -13.57 -3.66
C PHE A 147 12.04 -15.06 -3.58
N ASP A 148 11.64 -15.51 -2.40
CA ASP A 148 11.20 -16.89 -2.18
C ASP A 148 9.71 -17.03 -2.52
N HIS A 149 9.43 -17.38 -3.77
CA HIS A 149 8.06 -17.59 -4.23
C HIS A 149 7.43 -18.87 -3.68
N VAL A 150 8.24 -19.83 -3.23
CA VAL A 150 7.75 -21.13 -2.74
C VAL A 150 7.13 -20.98 -1.36
N SER A 151 7.75 -20.19 -0.48
CA SER A 151 7.28 -19.97 0.90
C SER A 151 5.89 -19.34 0.99
N ILE A 152 5.46 -18.64 -0.07
CA ILE A 152 4.18 -17.91 -0.11
C ILE A 152 3.16 -18.49 -1.09
N GLN A 153 3.38 -19.70 -1.61
CA GLN A 153 2.43 -20.32 -2.53
C GLN A 153 1.04 -20.48 -1.93
N GLU A 154 0.04 -20.40 -2.78
CA GLU A 154 -1.35 -20.68 -2.43
C GLU A 154 -1.74 -22.08 -2.89
N GLU A 155 -2.71 -22.70 -2.20
CA GLU A 155 -3.34 -23.94 -2.69
C GLU A 155 -3.90 -23.75 -4.08
N ALA A 156 -3.57 -24.65 -4.98
CA ALA A 156 -4.19 -24.67 -6.30
C ALA A 156 -5.60 -25.23 -6.18
N LYS A 157 -6.57 -24.62 -6.86
CA LYS A 157 -7.87 -25.26 -7.00
C LYS A 157 -7.69 -26.48 -7.89
N ASP A 158 -8.14 -27.63 -7.40
CA ASP A 158 -8.31 -28.79 -8.27
C ASP A 158 -9.39 -28.47 -9.32
N TRP A 159 -8.95 -28.27 -10.55
CA TRP A 159 -9.84 -28.03 -11.68
C TRP A 159 -10.45 -29.33 -12.21
N GLY A 160 -10.16 -30.47 -11.60
CA GLY A 160 -10.47 -31.80 -12.12
C GLY A 160 -9.84 -32.05 -13.48
N THR A 161 -9.87 -33.23 -13.95
CA THR A 161 -9.57 -33.58 -15.35
C THR A 161 -10.69 -33.07 -16.27
N ARG A 162 -10.64 -31.77 -16.62
CA ARG A 162 -11.54 -31.25 -17.64
C ARG A 162 -11.12 -31.86 -18.96
N ASP A 163 -11.95 -32.76 -19.47
CA ASP A 163 -11.87 -33.20 -20.87
C ASP A 163 -12.02 -31.97 -21.78
N ARG A 164 -10.92 -31.52 -22.36
CA ARG A 164 -10.86 -30.41 -23.30
C ARG A 164 -10.84 -30.90 -24.75
N SER A 165 -11.05 -32.20 -25.00
CA SER A 165 -11.09 -32.76 -26.33
C SER A 165 -12.19 -32.14 -27.21
N ASN A 166 -13.25 -31.57 -26.61
CA ASN A 166 -14.33 -30.84 -27.27
C ASN A 166 -14.24 -29.31 -27.19
N GLY A 167 -13.09 -28.74 -26.78
CA GLY A 167 -12.92 -27.29 -26.67
C GLY A 167 -12.94 -26.61 -28.03
N LYS A 168 -13.72 -25.54 -28.18
CA LYS A 168 -13.89 -24.67 -29.38
C LYS A 168 -12.59 -23.97 -29.84
N TYR A 169 -11.41 -24.38 -29.36
CA TYR A 169 -10.10 -23.79 -29.66
C TYR A 169 -9.20 -24.76 -30.47
N HIS A 170 -9.77 -25.79 -31.09
CA HIS A 170 -9.07 -26.48 -32.15
C HIS A 170 -9.13 -25.63 -33.43
N ASN A 171 -8.24 -24.65 -33.51
CA ASN A 171 -7.95 -24.04 -34.81
C ASN A 171 -7.00 -24.98 -35.57
N GLU A 172 -7.57 -25.82 -36.38
CA GLU A 172 -6.85 -26.54 -37.44
C GLU A 172 -6.23 -25.50 -38.36
N GLY A 173 -4.97 -25.16 -38.16
CA GLY A 173 -4.26 -24.21 -39.02
C GLY A 173 -3.28 -23.29 -38.34
N THR A 174 -3.23 -23.19 -37.02
CA THR A 174 -2.28 -22.26 -36.32
C THR A 174 -0.93 -22.88 -35.96
N GLY A 175 -0.71 -24.18 -36.25
CA GLY A 175 0.56 -24.87 -35.92
C GLY A 175 0.91 -24.91 -34.41
N LEU A 176 -0.01 -24.48 -33.55
CA LEU A 176 0.14 -24.59 -32.13
C LEU A 176 -0.20 -26.00 -31.68
N SER A 177 0.79 -26.76 -31.26
CA SER A 177 0.61 -28.08 -30.66
C SER A 177 -0.40 -27.97 -29.50
N PRO A 178 -1.31 -28.96 -29.33
CA PRO A 178 -2.14 -29.02 -28.14
C PRO A 178 -1.27 -28.91 -26.90
N HIS A 179 -1.61 -28.01 -26.00
CA HIS A 179 -0.90 -27.91 -24.73
C HIS A 179 -1.10 -29.20 -23.91
N THR A 180 -0.22 -30.14 -24.10
CA THR A 180 -0.15 -31.39 -23.32
C THR A 180 0.28 -31.17 -21.86
N GLY A 181 0.47 -29.92 -21.44
CA GLY A 181 0.89 -29.53 -20.10
C GLY A 181 -0.21 -29.48 -19.05
N LEU A 182 -1.45 -29.86 -19.36
CA LEU A 182 -2.60 -29.72 -18.45
C LEU A 182 -2.96 -31.01 -17.69
N GLU A 183 -2.19 -32.06 -17.84
CA GLU A 183 -2.37 -33.30 -17.09
C GLU A 183 -1.72 -33.29 -15.69
N LYS A 184 -0.94 -32.24 -15.35
CA LYS A 184 -0.37 -32.09 -14.02
C LYS A 184 -1.34 -31.31 -13.13
N SER A 185 -1.96 -31.97 -12.17
CA SER A 185 -2.56 -31.29 -11.04
C SER A 185 -1.42 -30.69 -10.20
N TYR A 186 -1.40 -29.38 -10.05
CA TYR A 186 -0.46 -28.73 -9.16
C TYR A 186 -1.16 -28.57 -7.81
N GLU A 187 -0.53 -29.03 -6.73
CA GLU A 187 -1.03 -28.84 -5.37
C GLU A 187 -1.00 -27.37 -4.96
N THR A 188 -0.01 -26.65 -5.47
CA THR A 188 0.22 -25.24 -5.17
C THR A 188 0.36 -24.39 -6.44
N LYS A 189 0.17 -23.10 -6.30
CA LYS A 189 0.35 -22.08 -7.34
C LYS A 189 0.97 -20.82 -6.75
N ASN A 190 1.55 -19.99 -7.60
CA ASN A 190 2.07 -18.69 -7.17
C ASN A 190 0.98 -17.84 -6.52
N LYS A 191 1.35 -17.14 -5.45
CA LYS A 191 0.47 -16.20 -4.76
C LYS A 191 0.02 -15.10 -5.71
N ARG A 192 -1.28 -14.82 -5.68
CA ARG A 192 -1.89 -13.75 -6.50
C ARG A 192 -1.69 -12.39 -5.85
N SER A 193 -1.80 -11.32 -6.65
CA SER A 193 -1.57 -9.94 -6.21
C SER A 193 -2.75 -9.28 -5.47
N VAL A 194 -3.85 -9.99 -5.22
CA VAL A 194 -4.96 -9.49 -4.40
C VAL A 194 -5.05 -10.32 -3.13
N TRP A 195 -4.74 -9.68 -1.99
CA TRP A 195 -4.70 -10.32 -0.69
C TRP A 195 -5.88 -9.88 0.16
N THR A 196 -6.72 -10.82 0.56
CA THR A 196 -7.86 -10.54 1.44
C THR A 196 -7.45 -10.77 2.88
N VAL A 197 -7.24 -9.69 3.61
CA VAL A 197 -6.84 -9.72 5.02
C VAL A 197 -7.71 -8.76 5.83
N THR A 198 -8.37 -9.30 6.85
CA THR A 198 -9.23 -8.55 7.75
C THR A 198 -8.42 -7.62 8.65
N THR A 199 -8.84 -6.36 8.77
CA THR A 199 -8.28 -5.43 9.74
C THR A 199 -8.60 -5.90 11.16
N LYS A 200 -7.64 -5.76 12.08
CA LYS A 200 -7.82 -6.07 13.49
C LYS A 200 -7.63 -4.79 14.31
N PRO A 201 -8.49 -4.53 15.31
CA PRO A 201 -8.27 -3.43 16.23
C PRO A 201 -6.98 -3.69 17.04
N TYR A 202 -6.20 -2.64 17.24
CA TYR A 202 -5.03 -2.66 18.11
C TYR A 202 -5.37 -1.92 19.41
N LYS A 203 -5.00 -2.49 20.56
CA LYS A 203 -5.43 -1.98 21.88
C LYS A 203 -4.54 -0.86 22.41
N GLU A 204 -3.34 -0.72 21.88
CA GLU A 204 -2.36 0.27 22.33
C GLU A 204 -2.45 1.53 21.49
N ALA A 205 -1.78 2.61 21.90
CA ALA A 205 -1.88 3.92 21.28
C ALA A 205 -1.15 4.00 19.92
N HIS A 206 -1.66 3.28 18.91
CA HIS A 206 -1.15 3.35 17.54
C HIS A 206 -2.31 3.39 16.54
N PHE A 207 -2.37 4.45 15.72
CA PHE A 207 -3.55 4.73 14.87
C PHE A 207 -3.62 3.97 13.55
N ALA A 208 -2.53 3.38 13.08
CA ALA A 208 -2.45 2.79 11.75
C ALA A 208 -1.61 1.51 11.75
N VAL A 209 -2.08 0.47 12.45
CA VAL A 209 -1.40 -0.82 12.51
C VAL A 209 -1.94 -1.76 11.43
N PHE A 210 -1.06 -2.35 10.66
CA PHE A 210 -1.41 -3.43 9.75
C PHE A 210 -1.46 -4.79 10.50
N PRO A 211 -2.34 -5.71 10.12
CA PRO A 211 -2.40 -7.04 10.74
C PRO A 211 -1.17 -7.86 10.38
N THR A 212 -0.65 -8.66 11.32
CA THR A 212 0.51 -9.54 11.11
C THR A 212 0.38 -10.44 9.88
N LYS A 213 -0.82 -10.99 9.65
CA LYS A 213 -1.12 -11.79 8.44
C LYS A 213 -0.87 -11.07 7.11
N LEU A 214 -0.81 -9.74 7.11
CA LEU A 214 -0.53 -8.97 5.91
C LEU A 214 0.96 -8.96 5.59
N ILE A 215 1.81 -8.86 6.63
CA ILE A 215 3.26 -8.73 6.47
C ILE A 215 3.98 -10.08 6.45
N GLU A 216 3.38 -11.14 7.00
CA GLU A 216 3.95 -12.49 6.96
C GLU A 216 4.46 -12.88 5.56
N PRO A 217 3.63 -12.81 4.49
CA PRO A 217 4.11 -13.18 3.15
C PRO A 217 5.15 -12.20 2.61
N CYS A 218 5.16 -10.93 3.05
CA CYS A 218 6.19 -9.98 2.65
C CYS A 218 7.56 -10.37 3.21
N ILE A 219 7.59 -10.77 4.49
CA ILE A 219 8.82 -11.21 5.16
C ILE A 219 9.29 -12.55 4.60
N GLN A 220 8.38 -13.54 4.49
CA GLN A 220 8.70 -14.87 3.98
C GLN A 220 9.27 -14.83 2.55
N ALA A 221 8.70 -14.00 1.69
CA ALA A 221 9.19 -13.88 0.32
C ALA A 221 10.42 -12.96 0.20
N GLY A 222 10.50 -11.92 1.02
CA GLY A 222 11.50 -10.85 0.85
C GLY A 222 12.76 -11.00 1.69
N SER A 223 12.79 -11.92 2.67
CA SER A 223 13.95 -12.14 3.54
C SER A 223 14.29 -13.64 3.64
N PRO A 224 15.56 -14.03 3.49
CA PRO A 224 15.98 -15.39 3.80
C PRO A 224 15.82 -15.67 5.29
N GLU A 225 15.87 -16.97 5.66
CA GLU A 225 15.94 -17.40 7.06
C GLU A 225 17.13 -16.69 7.76
N ASP A 226 16.93 -16.23 8.99
CA ASP A 226 17.89 -15.42 9.76
C ASP A 226 18.27 -14.08 9.13
N GLY A 227 17.53 -13.60 8.12
CA GLY A 227 17.72 -12.30 7.51
C GLY A 227 17.22 -11.15 8.40
N TYR A 228 17.80 -9.96 8.21
CA TYR A 228 17.37 -8.75 8.92
C TYR A 228 16.18 -8.10 8.20
N VAL A 229 15.19 -7.72 8.99
CA VAL A 229 14.01 -6.95 8.53
C VAL A 229 14.01 -5.60 9.25
N LEU A 230 13.92 -4.51 8.48
CA LEU A 230 13.85 -3.14 8.99
C LEU A 230 12.44 -2.58 8.76
N ASP A 231 11.83 -2.05 9.81
CA ASP A 231 10.66 -1.18 9.70
C ASP A 231 11.07 0.26 10.05
N PRO A 232 11.24 1.16 9.06
CA PRO A 232 11.66 2.54 9.31
C PRO A 232 10.56 3.40 9.94
N PHE A 233 9.32 2.91 9.96
CA PHE A 233 8.16 3.58 10.54
C PHE A 233 7.52 2.77 11.67
N GLY A 234 8.22 1.77 12.16
CA GLY A 234 7.81 0.97 13.31
C GLY A 234 7.57 1.90 14.50
N GLY A 235 6.35 1.93 14.98
CA GLY A 235 5.98 2.70 16.16
C GLY A 235 6.41 2.02 17.48
N SER A 236 5.69 2.32 18.54
CA SER A 236 5.82 1.68 19.86
C SER A 236 5.12 0.32 19.88
#